data_84a4cb9b2348445d64f4e196360e1156
#
_entry.id   84a4cb9b2348445d64f4e196360e1156
#
_cell.length_a   1.000
_cell.length_b   1.000
_cell.length_c   1.000
_cell.angle_alpha   90.00
_cell.angle_beta   90.00
_cell.angle_gamma   90.00
#
_symmetry.space_group_name_H-M   'P 1'
#
loop_
_entity.id
_entity.type
_entity.pdbx_description
1 polymer ?
#
loop_
_entity_poly.entity_id
_entity_poly.type
_entity_poly.pdbx_seq_one_letter_code
_entity_poly.pdbx_strand_id
1 'polypeptide(L)'
;REAGVPYYTSMISNASLITEELVKEYFPVWNMKHIQVTLDGTKDEYERIKAYDDKNLGRFENIINNITVISKYKVSVDIRVNIDQKNIEDVHKLFNQLEKIYGDNSMVRYYPAFINGSSCDVPVESRVDVLYNILKLMKDPAKVMSVNRLYKQPLTAPCHRAQPNAFSIDAEGNVYKCEHDIGRPDNKLGDIFTGVDDEERRKNVAQLREECEKCVFSPKCYGGCESNFLKSADPCMADRYIIPAYMSVILDK
;
A
#
# COMPACT_ATOMS: atom_id res chain seq x y z
N ARG A 1 -15.84 14.59 16.36
CA ARG A 1 -15.98 16.05 16.14
C ARG A 1 -16.15 16.82 17.45
N GLU A 2 -16.83 16.24 18.42
CA GLU A 2 -17.07 16.91 19.73
C GLU A 2 -15.78 17.17 20.53
N ALA A 3 -14.77 16.32 20.39
CA ALA A 3 -13.48 16.48 21.07
C ALA A 3 -12.55 17.53 20.40
N GLY A 4 -12.95 18.16 19.30
CA GLY A 4 -12.13 19.17 18.59
C GLY A 4 -10.82 18.64 17.99
N VAL A 5 -10.62 17.33 17.96
CA VAL A 5 -9.41 16.71 17.40
C VAL A 5 -9.52 16.64 15.89
N PRO A 6 -8.57 17.21 15.13
CA PRO A 6 -8.54 17.07 13.68
C PRO A 6 -8.31 15.61 13.30
N TYR A 7 -9.12 15.09 12.41
CA TYR A 7 -8.97 13.73 11.89
C TYR A 7 -9.11 13.72 10.36
N TYR A 8 -8.58 12.73 9.73
CA TYR A 8 -8.86 12.35 8.35
C TYR A 8 -8.93 10.82 8.25
N THR A 9 -9.60 10.34 7.23
CA THR A 9 -9.70 8.90 6.99
C THR A 9 -9.05 8.52 5.66
N SER A 10 -8.50 7.31 5.64
CA SER A 10 -8.08 6.62 4.43
C SER A 10 -8.67 5.21 4.44
N MET A 11 -8.78 4.63 3.24
CA MET A 11 -9.37 3.31 3.07
C MET A 11 -8.51 2.48 2.11
N ILE A 12 -8.42 1.18 2.38
CA ILE A 12 -7.96 0.20 1.40
C ILE A 12 -9.19 -0.60 0.96
N SER A 13 -9.47 -0.62 -0.33
CA SER A 13 -10.67 -1.24 -0.88
C SER A 13 -10.40 -1.83 -2.26
N ASN A 14 -11.20 -2.83 -2.66
CA ASN A 14 -11.27 -3.25 -4.05
C ASN A 14 -12.12 -2.31 -4.93
N ALA A 15 -12.74 -1.29 -4.32
CA ALA A 15 -13.60 -0.29 -4.93
C ALA A 15 -14.85 -0.82 -5.65
N SER A 16 -15.18 -2.12 -5.56
CA SER A 16 -16.31 -2.71 -6.30
C SER A 16 -17.68 -2.17 -5.86
N LEU A 17 -17.82 -1.79 -4.59
CA LEU A 17 -19.05 -1.27 -4.02
C LEU A 17 -19.08 0.27 -3.88
N ILE A 18 -18.05 0.96 -4.36
CA ILE A 18 -17.99 2.41 -4.26
C ILE A 18 -18.79 3.03 -5.40
N THR A 19 -19.95 3.56 -5.09
CA THR A 19 -20.82 4.31 -6.02
C THR A 19 -20.56 5.81 -5.92
N GLU A 20 -20.99 6.57 -6.94
CA GLU A 20 -20.92 8.03 -6.90
C GLU A 20 -21.74 8.62 -5.75
N GLU A 21 -22.90 8.03 -5.44
CA GLU A 21 -23.75 8.43 -4.32
C GLU A 21 -23.00 8.27 -2.99
N LEU A 22 -22.35 7.12 -2.78
CA LEU A 22 -21.56 6.87 -1.59
C LEU A 22 -20.41 7.89 -1.45
N VAL A 23 -19.72 8.20 -2.55
CA VAL A 23 -18.64 9.20 -2.56
C VAL A 23 -19.19 10.58 -2.20
N LYS A 24 -20.31 10.98 -2.79
CA LYS A 24 -20.92 12.29 -2.59
C LYS A 24 -21.45 12.49 -1.16
N GLU A 25 -22.12 11.48 -0.61
CA GLU A 25 -22.82 11.61 0.67
C GLU A 25 -21.92 11.34 1.87
N TYR A 26 -21.11 10.28 1.81
CA TYR A 26 -20.39 9.78 3.00
C TYR A 26 -18.94 10.22 3.09
N PHE A 27 -18.23 10.39 1.98
CA PHE A 27 -16.82 10.77 2.02
C PHE A 27 -16.57 12.13 2.70
N PRO A 28 -17.41 13.16 2.49
CA PRO A 28 -17.30 14.40 3.26
C PRO A 28 -17.54 14.21 4.77
N VAL A 29 -18.51 13.35 5.12
CA VAL A 29 -18.82 13.04 6.53
C VAL A 29 -17.66 12.33 7.21
N TRP A 30 -17.04 11.40 6.51
CA TRP A 30 -15.87 10.65 7.01
C TRP A 30 -14.56 11.43 6.92
N ASN A 31 -14.56 12.61 6.33
CA ASN A 31 -13.35 13.36 6.00
C ASN A 31 -12.34 12.50 5.23
N MET A 32 -12.83 11.75 4.23
CA MET A 32 -12.04 10.85 3.40
C MET A 32 -11.04 11.64 2.56
N LYS A 33 -9.75 11.30 2.64
CA LYS A 33 -8.68 11.98 1.89
C LYS A 33 -7.98 11.08 0.89
N HIS A 34 -7.99 9.79 1.14
CA HIS A 34 -7.19 8.86 0.37
C HIS A 34 -7.83 7.47 0.32
N ILE A 35 -7.77 6.84 -0.85
CA ILE A 35 -8.15 5.43 -1.02
C ILE A 35 -7.04 4.71 -1.76
N GLN A 36 -6.65 3.53 -1.26
CA GLN A 36 -5.84 2.59 -2.01
C GLN A 36 -6.74 1.54 -2.64
N VAL A 37 -6.60 1.35 -3.96
CA VAL A 37 -7.31 0.34 -4.74
C VAL A 37 -6.30 -0.64 -5.32
N THR A 38 -6.60 -1.94 -5.29
CA THR A 38 -5.73 -2.97 -5.85
C THR A 38 -6.21 -3.41 -7.23
N LEU A 39 -5.33 -3.32 -8.22
CA LEU A 39 -5.50 -3.93 -9.55
C LEU A 39 -4.35 -4.92 -9.79
N ASP A 40 -4.68 -6.15 -10.15
CA ASP A 40 -3.67 -7.23 -10.25
C ASP A 40 -3.31 -7.60 -11.70
N GLY A 41 -3.84 -6.86 -12.69
CA GLY A 41 -3.60 -7.07 -14.12
C GLY A 41 -4.57 -6.28 -14.99
N THR A 42 -4.47 -6.47 -16.32
CA THR A 42 -5.46 -5.99 -17.28
C THR A 42 -6.80 -6.70 -17.06
N LYS A 43 -7.83 -6.31 -17.81
CA LYS A 43 -9.20 -6.82 -17.62
C LYS A 43 -9.28 -8.33 -17.43
N ASP A 44 -8.74 -9.09 -18.38
CA ASP A 44 -8.88 -10.55 -18.38
C ASP A 44 -8.17 -11.17 -17.19
N GLU A 45 -6.96 -10.71 -16.87
CA GLU A 45 -6.19 -11.19 -15.74
C GLU A 45 -6.80 -10.75 -14.40
N TYR A 46 -7.25 -9.50 -14.30
CA TYR A 46 -7.93 -9.00 -13.11
C TYR A 46 -9.20 -9.80 -12.80
N GLU A 47 -10.07 -10.01 -13.80
CA GLU A 47 -11.31 -10.73 -13.62
C GLU A 47 -11.07 -12.22 -13.32
N ARG A 48 -10.02 -12.83 -13.90
CA ARG A 48 -9.58 -14.18 -13.58
C ARG A 48 -9.12 -14.34 -12.13
N ILE A 49 -8.30 -13.38 -11.64
CA ILE A 49 -7.75 -13.42 -10.27
C ILE A 49 -8.84 -13.14 -9.25
N LYS A 50 -9.67 -12.13 -9.47
CA LYS A 50 -10.70 -11.73 -8.50
C LYS A 50 -11.88 -12.66 -8.45
N ALA A 51 -12.22 -13.34 -9.56
CA ALA A 51 -13.25 -14.37 -9.67
C ALA A 51 -14.55 -14.05 -8.89
N TYR A 52 -15.05 -12.81 -9.03
CA TYR A 52 -16.28 -12.40 -8.34
C TYR A 52 -17.48 -13.27 -8.79
N ASP A 53 -18.24 -13.79 -7.84
CA ASP A 53 -19.47 -14.57 -8.09
C ASP A 53 -20.52 -13.73 -8.82
N ASP A 54 -20.69 -12.48 -8.42
CA ASP A 54 -21.51 -11.51 -9.16
C ASP A 54 -20.69 -10.87 -10.27
N LYS A 55 -20.97 -11.27 -11.50
CA LYS A 55 -20.30 -10.76 -12.71
C LYS A 55 -20.55 -9.26 -12.97
N ASN A 56 -21.49 -8.63 -12.27
CA ASN A 56 -21.75 -7.20 -12.38
C ASN A 56 -20.98 -6.37 -11.35
N LEU A 57 -20.65 -6.96 -10.21
CA LEU A 57 -19.78 -6.35 -9.20
C LEU A 57 -18.32 -6.65 -9.54
N GLY A 58 -17.48 -5.65 -9.44
CA GLY A 58 -16.04 -5.87 -9.55
C GLY A 58 -15.51 -6.12 -10.97
N ARG A 59 -16.27 -5.84 -12.02
CA ARG A 59 -15.72 -5.79 -13.38
C ARG A 59 -14.62 -4.74 -13.46
N PHE A 60 -13.59 -5.01 -14.20
CA PHE A 60 -12.45 -4.10 -14.38
C PHE A 60 -12.90 -2.69 -14.75
N GLU A 61 -13.81 -2.55 -15.73
CA GLU A 61 -14.33 -1.26 -16.15
C GLU A 61 -15.05 -0.51 -15.03
N ASN A 62 -15.80 -1.20 -14.18
CA ASN A 62 -16.48 -0.59 -13.03
C ASN A 62 -15.46 -0.05 -12.04
N ILE A 63 -14.38 -0.77 -11.78
CA ILE A 63 -13.32 -0.32 -10.88
C ILE A 63 -12.63 0.93 -11.45
N ILE A 64 -12.28 0.93 -12.74
CA ILE A 64 -11.70 2.10 -13.42
C ILE A 64 -12.65 3.29 -13.35
N ASN A 65 -13.95 3.08 -13.60
CA ASN A 65 -14.96 4.14 -13.46
C ASN A 65 -15.04 4.67 -12.02
N ASN A 66 -15.07 3.79 -11.02
CA ASN A 66 -15.16 4.17 -9.62
C ASN A 66 -13.92 4.95 -9.16
N ILE A 67 -12.71 4.56 -9.59
CA ILE A 67 -11.48 5.33 -9.37
C ILE A 67 -11.61 6.73 -9.96
N THR A 68 -12.13 6.83 -11.19
CA THR A 68 -12.33 8.11 -11.86
C THR A 68 -13.33 8.99 -11.11
N VAL A 69 -14.43 8.42 -10.64
CA VAL A 69 -15.44 9.13 -9.81
C VAL A 69 -14.79 9.64 -8.54
N ILE A 70 -14.10 8.78 -7.77
CA ILE A 70 -13.43 9.16 -6.51
C ILE A 70 -12.50 10.36 -6.74
N SER A 71 -11.71 10.33 -7.80
CA SER A 71 -10.74 11.40 -8.10
C SER A 71 -11.40 12.74 -8.41
N LYS A 72 -12.59 12.75 -9.05
CA LYS A 72 -13.37 13.96 -9.31
C LYS A 72 -13.81 14.67 -8.02
N TYR A 73 -14.04 13.93 -6.95
CA TYR A 73 -14.39 14.47 -5.63
C TYR A 73 -13.16 14.85 -4.78
N LYS A 74 -12.00 14.98 -5.41
CA LYS A 74 -10.71 15.40 -4.77
C LYS A 74 -10.25 14.48 -3.65
N VAL A 75 -10.61 13.22 -3.72
CA VAL A 75 -10.02 12.16 -2.90
C VAL A 75 -8.89 11.53 -3.70
N SER A 76 -7.70 11.47 -3.13
CA SER A 76 -6.56 10.87 -3.81
C SER A 76 -6.70 9.35 -3.87
N VAL A 77 -6.34 8.77 -5.01
CA VAL A 77 -6.39 7.32 -5.22
C VAL A 77 -4.99 6.81 -5.51
N ASP A 78 -4.57 5.81 -4.75
CA ASP A 78 -3.37 5.03 -5.03
C ASP A 78 -3.79 3.67 -5.59
N ILE A 79 -3.47 3.40 -6.86
CA ILE A 79 -3.66 2.09 -7.46
C ILE A 79 -2.42 1.26 -7.17
N ARG A 80 -2.57 0.25 -6.32
CA ARG A 80 -1.54 -0.75 -6.05
C ARG A 80 -1.65 -1.87 -7.08
N VAL A 81 -0.60 -2.08 -7.84
CA VAL A 81 -0.51 -3.18 -8.80
C VAL A 81 0.36 -4.28 -8.22
N ASN A 82 -0.24 -5.38 -7.84
CA ASN A 82 0.49 -6.52 -7.30
C ASN A 82 1.21 -7.29 -8.42
N ILE A 83 2.46 -7.66 -8.15
CA ILE A 83 3.33 -8.37 -9.08
C ILE A 83 3.71 -9.72 -8.51
N ASP A 84 3.58 -10.75 -9.32
CA ASP A 84 4.20 -12.05 -9.17
C ASP A 84 4.86 -12.49 -10.50
N GLN A 85 5.53 -13.64 -10.51
CA GLN A 85 6.21 -14.15 -11.70
C GLN A 85 5.23 -14.41 -12.87
N LYS A 86 3.96 -14.69 -12.59
CA LYS A 86 2.98 -15.10 -13.60
C LYS A 86 2.33 -13.93 -14.31
N ASN A 87 2.31 -12.75 -13.68
CA ASN A 87 1.59 -11.59 -14.22
C ASN A 87 2.49 -10.45 -14.72
N ILE A 88 3.83 -10.58 -14.69
CA ILE A 88 4.77 -9.49 -15.05
C ILE A 88 4.44 -8.89 -16.43
N GLU A 89 4.24 -9.72 -17.44
CA GLU A 89 3.93 -9.23 -18.80
C GLU A 89 2.59 -8.50 -18.87
N ASP A 90 1.60 -8.98 -18.14
CA ASP A 90 0.29 -8.37 -18.08
C ASP A 90 0.33 -7.05 -17.27
N VAL A 91 1.13 -7.00 -16.22
CA VAL A 91 1.41 -5.76 -15.47
C VAL A 91 2.00 -4.68 -16.36
N HIS A 92 2.93 -5.00 -17.26
CA HIS A 92 3.45 -4.04 -18.25
C HIS A 92 2.33 -3.47 -19.14
N LYS A 93 1.39 -4.29 -19.59
CA LYS A 93 0.22 -3.84 -20.36
C LYS A 93 -0.69 -2.94 -19.52
N LEU A 94 -0.93 -3.33 -18.26
CA LEU A 94 -1.73 -2.54 -17.33
C LEU A 94 -1.11 -1.15 -17.08
N PHE A 95 0.21 -1.06 -16.85
CA PHE A 95 0.87 0.23 -16.65
C PHE A 95 0.73 1.15 -17.87
N ASN A 96 0.88 0.63 -19.08
CA ASN A 96 0.60 1.39 -20.29
C ASN A 96 -0.85 1.86 -20.40
N GLN A 97 -1.80 1.05 -19.93
CA GLN A 97 -3.22 1.40 -19.89
C GLN A 97 -3.50 2.49 -18.84
N LEU A 98 -2.97 2.34 -17.63
CA LEU A 98 -3.11 3.33 -16.56
C LEU A 98 -2.48 4.67 -16.92
N GLU A 99 -1.31 4.66 -17.61
CA GLU A 99 -0.68 5.87 -18.10
C GLU A 99 -1.56 6.61 -19.09
N LYS A 100 -2.23 5.91 -20.01
CA LYS A 100 -3.18 6.52 -20.94
C LYS A 100 -4.42 7.11 -20.26
N ILE A 101 -4.91 6.46 -19.21
CA ILE A 101 -6.14 6.87 -18.51
C ILE A 101 -5.84 7.96 -17.47
N TYR A 102 -4.77 7.82 -16.70
CA TYR A 102 -4.50 8.62 -15.51
C TYR A 102 -3.16 9.36 -15.51
N GLY A 103 -2.38 9.28 -16.58
CA GLY A 103 -1.05 9.90 -16.65
C GLY A 103 -1.06 11.39 -16.32
N ASP A 104 -2.10 12.10 -16.73
CA ASP A 104 -2.26 13.54 -16.46
C ASP A 104 -3.16 13.83 -15.24
N ASN A 105 -3.72 12.81 -14.56
CA ASN A 105 -4.56 13.00 -13.38
C ASN A 105 -3.71 13.08 -12.11
N SER A 106 -3.62 14.25 -11.50
CA SER A 106 -2.84 14.48 -10.27
C SER A 106 -3.43 13.81 -9.02
N MET A 107 -4.71 13.41 -9.05
CA MET A 107 -5.39 12.74 -7.94
C MET A 107 -5.20 11.23 -7.96
N VAL A 108 -4.73 10.66 -9.08
CA VAL A 108 -4.54 9.21 -9.23
C VAL A 108 -3.06 8.91 -9.38
N ARG A 109 -2.55 8.06 -8.53
CA ARG A 109 -1.20 7.50 -8.59
C ARG A 109 -1.31 5.99 -8.75
N TYR A 110 -0.33 5.37 -9.37
CA TYR A 110 -0.24 3.91 -9.51
C TYR A 110 1.20 3.47 -9.31
N TYR A 111 1.36 2.35 -8.65
CA TYR A 111 2.68 1.86 -8.28
C TYR A 111 2.73 0.34 -8.26
N PRO A 112 3.88 -0.23 -8.66
CA PRO A 112 4.13 -1.67 -8.60
C PRO A 112 4.42 -2.11 -7.17
N ALA A 113 3.92 -3.27 -6.78
CA ALA A 113 4.20 -3.85 -5.47
C ALA A 113 4.31 -5.37 -5.59
N PHE A 114 5.44 -5.94 -5.19
CA PHE A 114 5.55 -7.39 -5.08
C PHE A 114 4.60 -7.92 -4.01
N ILE A 115 4.00 -9.08 -4.28
CA ILE A 115 3.18 -9.78 -3.29
C ILE A 115 4.09 -10.19 -2.12
N ASN A 116 3.64 -9.94 -0.89
CA ASN A 116 4.41 -10.29 0.30
C ASN A 116 4.32 -11.79 0.61
N GLY A 117 5.42 -12.34 1.13
CA GLY A 117 5.47 -13.71 1.65
C GLY A 117 5.89 -14.76 0.63
N SER A 118 5.61 -16.02 0.95
CA SER A 118 5.95 -17.19 0.12
C SER A 118 5.22 -17.27 -1.22
N SER A 119 4.27 -16.37 -1.44
CA SER A 119 3.49 -16.30 -2.70
C SER A 119 4.18 -15.51 -3.81
N CYS A 120 5.25 -14.78 -3.51
CA CYS A 120 5.99 -14.03 -4.52
C CYS A 120 7.11 -14.89 -5.12
N ASP A 121 6.89 -15.38 -6.31
CA ASP A 121 7.85 -16.23 -7.03
C ASP A 121 8.90 -15.40 -7.82
N VAL A 122 8.83 -14.06 -7.79
CA VAL A 122 9.82 -13.19 -8.45
C VAL A 122 11.13 -13.26 -7.68
N PRO A 123 12.23 -13.77 -8.29
CA PRO A 123 13.53 -13.84 -7.64
C PRO A 123 13.98 -12.45 -7.14
N VAL A 124 14.59 -12.42 -5.96
CA VAL A 124 15.03 -11.18 -5.29
C VAL A 124 15.99 -10.38 -6.18
N GLU A 125 16.91 -11.07 -6.85
CA GLU A 125 17.90 -10.52 -7.78
C GLU A 125 17.28 -9.85 -9.00
N SER A 126 16.10 -10.31 -9.44
CA SER A 126 15.41 -9.77 -10.63
C SER A 126 14.48 -8.59 -10.30
N ARG A 127 14.21 -8.30 -9.04
CA ARG A 127 13.19 -7.32 -8.64
C ARG A 127 13.51 -5.89 -9.09
N VAL A 128 14.77 -5.50 -9.07
CA VAL A 128 15.20 -4.17 -9.54
C VAL A 128 14.92 -4.02 -11.03
N ASP A 129 15.29 -5.03 -11.84
CA ASP A 129 15.10 -5.00 -13.29
C ASP A 129 13.62 -5.01 -13.67
N VAL A 130 12.80 -5.81 -12.98
CA VAL A 130 11.34 -5.83 -13.17
C VAL A 130 10.75 -4.44 -12.91
N LEU A 131 11.11 -3.82 -11.79
CA LEU A 131 10.63 -2.48 -11.45
C LEU A 131 11.15 -1.42 -12.42
N TYR A 132 12.41 -1.47 -12.83
CA TYR A 132 12.98 -0.57 -13.82
C TYR A 132 12.18 -0.61 -15.13
N ASN A 133 11.91 -1.80 -15.67
CA ASN A 133 11.15 -1.96 -16.90
C ASN A 133 9.70 -1.44 -16.78
N ILE A 134 9.08 -1.57 -15.62
CA ILE A 134 7.74 -1.00 -15.36
C ILE A 134 7.83 0.54 -15.27
N LEU A 135 8.76 1.07 -14.51
CA LEU A 135 8.89 2.51 -14.28
C LEU A 135 9.21 3.29 -15.56
N LYS A 136 9.92 2.68 -16.51
CA LYS A 136 10.15 3.27 -17.83
C LYS A 136 8.88 3.55 -18.63
N LEU A 137 7.79 2.86 -18.35
CA LEU A 137 6.51 3.05 -19.06
C LEU A 137 5.78 4.31 -18.56
N MET A 138 6.18 4.88 -17.43
CA MET A 138 5.54 6.05 -16.85
C MET A 138 6.15 7.34 -17.37
N LYS A 139 5.32 8.33 -17.74
CA LYS A 139 5.77 9.69 -18.07
C LYS A 139 6.47 10.34 -16.87
N ASP A 140 5.91 10.14 -15.68
CA ASP A 140 6.45 10.63 -14.42
C ASP A 140 6.63 9.48 -13.41
N PRO A 141 7.79 8.82 -13.41
CA PRO A 141 8.10 7.77 -12.44
C PRO A 141 8.06 8.23 -10.97
N ALA A 142 8.18 9.54 -10.71
CA ALA A 142 8.07 10.09 -9.36
C ALA A 142 6.65 9.99 -8.76
N LYS A 143 5.64 9.70 -9.57
CA LYS A 143 4.29 9.36 -9.11
C LYS A 143 4.23 8.05 -8.31
N VAL A 144 5.25 7.22 -8.38
CA VAL A 144 5.35 6.02 -7.54
C VAL A 144 5.42 6.44 -6.08
N MET A 145 4.51 5.91 -5.27
CA MET A 145 4.31 6.34 -3.88
C MET A 145 5.58 6.29 -3.02
N SER A 146 6.38 5.24 -3.15
CA SER A 146 7.62 5.06 -2.40
C SER A 146 8.67 6.11 -2.75
N VAL A 147 8.75 6.54 -4.00
CA VAL A 147 9.70 7.56 -4.44
C VAL A 147 9.28 8.94 -3.96
N ASN A 148 7.99 9.28 -4.04
CA ASN A 148 7.50 10.55 -3.47
C ASN A 148 7.77 10.68 -1.97
N ARG A 149 7.81 9.57 -1.23
CA ARG A 149 8.20 9.56 0.19
C ARG A 149 9.68 9.93 0.39
N LEU A 150 10.56 9.61 -0.55
CA LEU A 150 11.98 9.98 -0.45
C LEU A 150 12.20 11.50 -0.43
N TYR A 151 11.42 12.24 -1.23
CA TYR A 151 11.61 13.67 -1.37
C TYR A 151 10.92 14.50 -0.28
N LYS A 152 9.86 13.96 0.34
CA LYS A 152 8.97 14.79 1.15
C LYS A 152 9.22 14.75 2.65
N GLN A 153 9.76 13.68 3.23
CA GLN A 153 10.14 13.66 4.66
C GLN A 153 11.09 12.51 4.98
N PRO A 154 12.16 12.72 5.77
CA PRO A 154 12.78 11.62 6.48
C PRO A 154 11.69 10.98 7.36
N LEU A 155 11.59 9.66 7.37
CA LEU A 155 10.72 8.98 8.31
C LEU A 155 11.21 9.29 9.72
N THR A 156 10.41 9.98 10.50
CA THR A 156 10.71 10.27 11.91
C THR A 156 10.40 9.10 12.83
N ALA A 157 9.74 8.09 12.29
CA ALA A 157 9.42 6.87 13.02
C ALA A 157 9.51 5.67 12.05
N PRO A 158 9.95 4.53 12.54
CA PRO A 158 9.98 3.29 11.77
C PRO A 158 8.55 2.87 11.38
N CYS A 159 8.24 1.63 11.51
CA CYS A 159 6.90 1.10 11.27
C CYS A 159 5.86 1.72 12.23
N HIS A 160 4.60 1.79 11.80
CA HIS A 160 3.41 2.07 12.62
C HIS A 160 3.42 1.26 13.94
N ARG A 161 3.81 -0.02 13.92
CA ARG A 161 3.96 -0.86 15.11
C ARG A 161 4.85 -0.22 16.20
N ALA A 162 5.88 0.51 15.80
CA ALA A 162 6.80 1.16 16.75
C ALA A 162 6.27 2.47 17.34
N GLN A 163 5.15 2.97 16.84
CA GLN A 163 4.57 4.22 17.33
C GLN A 163 3.67 3.96 18.55
N PRO A 164 3.87 4.64 19.69
CA PRO A 164 3.15 4.35 20.93
C PRO A 164 1.62 4.54 20.79
N ASN A 165 1.17 5.44 19.94
CA ASN A 165 -0.24 5.79 19.77
C ASN A 165 -0.86 5.24 18.48
N ALA A 166 -0.22 4.26 17.82
CA ALA A 166 -0.77 3.61 16.65
C ALA A 166 -1.26 2.21 16.99
N PHE A 167 -2.47 1.89 16.55
CA PHE A 167 -3.16 0.64 16.86
C PHE A 167 -3.90 0.12 15.63
N SER A 168 -4.10 -1.19 15.58
CA SER A 168 -5.03 -1.87 14.69
C SER A 168 -6.17 -2.45 15.52
N ILE A 169 -7.39 -2.30 15.04
CA ILE A 169 -8.60 -2.75 15.75
C ILE A 169 -9.33 -3.72 14.82
N ASP A 170 -9.68 -4.89 15.31
CA ASP A 170 -10.47 -5.86 14.54
C ASP A 170 -11.99 -5.57 14.62
N ALA A 171 -12.79 -6.41 13.96
CA ALA A 171 -14.24 -6.26 13.90
C ALA A 171 -14.93 -6.48 15.26
N GLU A 172 -14.30 -7.20 16.16
CA GLU A 172 -14.77 -7.49 17.52
C GLU A 172 -14.37 -6.38 18.52
N GLY A 173 -13.56 -5.41 18.08
CA GLY A 173 -13.06 -4.33 18.93
C GLY A 173 -11.79 -4.69 19.70
N ASN A 174 -11.15 -5.81 19.41
CA ASN A 174 -9.86 -6.13 20.00
C ASN A 174 -8.77 -5.23 19.41
N VAL A 175 -7.84 -4.80 20.26
CA VAL A 175 -6.77 -3.86 19.92
C VAL A 175 -5.43 -4.59 19.81
N TYR A 176 -4.73 -4.31 18.72
CA TYR A 176 -3.42 -4.89 18.40
C TYR A 176 -2.43 -3.79 18.02
N LYS A 177 -1.15 -4.11 18.04
CA LYS A 177 -0.11 -3.16 17.61
C LYS A 177 0.03 -3.04 16.08
N CYS A 178 -0.35 -4.08 15.36
CA CYS A 178 -0.20 -4.18 13.91
C CYS A 178 -1.35 -5.00 13.31
N GLU A 179 -1.75 -4.68 12.08
CA GLU A 179 -2.75 -5.45 11.33
C GLU A 179 -2.33 -6.92 11.11
N HIS A 180 -1.03 -7.21 11.10
CA HIS A 180 -0.53 -8.58 11.00
C HIS A 180 -0.68 -9.39 12.31
N ASP A 181 -1.02 -8.75 13.39
CA ASP A 181 -1.28 -9.37 14.69
C ASP A 181 -2.77 -9.72 14.88
N ILE A 182 -3.65 -9.18 14.07
CA ILE A 182 -5.09 -9.46 14.10
C ILE A 182 -5.35 -10.96 14.02
N GLY A 183 -6.20 -11.47 14.90
CA GLY A 183 -6.52 -12.90 15.00
C GLY A 183 -5.48 -13.75 15.74
N ARG A 184 -4.47 -13.12 16.38
CA ARG A 184 -3.49 -13.77 17.24
C ARG A 184 -3.74 -13.38 18.69
N PRO A 185 -4.35 -14.24 19.51
CA PRO A 185 -4.72 -13.89 20.89
C PRO A 185 -3.53 -13.41 21.73
N ASP A 186 -2.36 -14.00 21.55
CA ASP A 186 -1.14 -13.67 22.30
C ASP A 186 -0.61 -12.25 22.00
N ASN A 187 -1.04 -11.64 20.89
CA ASN A 187 -0.65 -10.30 20.48
C ASN A 187 -1.72 -9.25 20.75
N LYS A 188 -2.83 -9.65 21.39
CA LYS A 188 -3.90 -8.72 21.81
C LYS A 188 -3.40 -7.84 22.95
N LEU A 189 -3.56 -6.51 22.81
CA LEU A 189 -3.16 -5.52 23.81
C LEU A 189 -4.30 -5.11 24.74
N GLY A 190 -5.53 -5.37 24.35
CA GLY A 190 -6.73 -4.94 25.04
C GLY A 190 -7.92 -4.88 24.09
N ASP A 191 -8.91 -4.07 24.43
CA ASP A 191 -10.06 -3.82 23.57
C ASP A 191 -10.60 -2.38 23.71
N ILE A 192 -11.48 -1.98 22.79
CA ILE A 192 -12.03 -0.61 22.74
C ILE A 192 -12.93 -0.28 23.95
N PHE A 193 -13.38 -1.27 24.73
CA PHE A 193 -14.29 -1.09 25.86
C PHE A 193 -13.53 -0.95 27.18
N THR A 194 -12.46 -1.73 27.35
CA THR A 194 -11.64 -1.76 28.56
C THR A 194 -10.35 -0.95 28.45
N GLY A 195 -9.97 -0.62 27.20
CA GLY A 195 -8.74 0.11 26.90
C GLY A 195 -7.53 -0.80 26.70
N VAL A 196 -6.36 -0.17 26.60
CA VAL A 196 -5.06 -0.81 26.39
C VAL A 196 -4.16 -0.47 27.55
N ASP A 197 -3.46 -1.48 28.07
CA ASP A 197 -2.46 -1.30 29.11
C ASP A 197 -1.26 -0.47 28.60
N ASP A 198 -0.84 0.51 29.41
CA ASP A 198 0.24 1.43 29.03
C ASP A 198 1.61 0.75 28.96
N GLU A 199 1.86 -0.29 29.73
CA GLU A 199 3.08 -1.06 29.69
C GLU A 199 3.15 -1.91 28.42
N GLU A 200 2.07 -2.62 28.09
CA GLU A 200 1.94 -3.38 26.83
C GLU A 200 2.09 -2.48 25.61
N ARG A 201 1.53 -1.28 25.65
CA ARG A 201 1.66 -0.27 24.59
C ARG A 201 3.10 0.10 24.28
N ARG A 202 4.00 0.10 25.28
CA ARG A 202 5.41 0.50 25.17
C ARG A 202 6.36 -0.64 24.84
N LYS A 203 5.98 -1.89 25.08
CA LYS A 203 6.85 -3.07 24.91
C LYS A 203 7.29 -3.32 23.47
N ASN A 204 6.58 -2.81 22.49
CA ASN A 204 6.77 -3.12 21.07
C ASN A 204 7.49 -2.00 20.29
N VAL A 205 8.54 -1.42 20.85
CA VAL A 205 9.39 -0.48 20.10
C VAL A 205 10.33 -1.30 19.22
N ALA A 206 10.21 -1.12 17.91
CA ALA A 206 11.09 -1.79 16.96
C ALA A 206 12.55 -1.42 17.21
N GLN A 207 13.40 -2.43 17.37
CA GLN A 207 14.84 -2.23 17.48
C GLN A 207 15.47 -2.37 16.09
N LEU A 208 16.43 -1.49 15.80
CA LEU A 208 17.23 -1.60 14.59
C LEU A 208 18.09 -2.86 14.71
N ARG A 209 18.11 -3.69 13.68
CA ARG A 209 18.91 -4.91 13.66
C ARG A 209 20.34 -4.63 13.22
N GLU A 210 21.26 -5.47 13.63
CA GLU A 210 22.69 -5.33 13.33
C GLU A 210 22.96 -5.25 11.82
N GLU A 211 22.26 -6.06 11.00
CA GLU A 211 22.39 -6.02 9.54
C GLU A 211 21.91 -4.70 8.93
N CYS A 212 20.99 -4.02 9.63
CA CYS A 212 20.44 -2.74 9.18
C CYS A 212 21.31 -1.54 9.55
N GLU A 213 22.20 -1.65 10.52
CA GLU A 213 23.05 -0.55 10.98
C GLU A 213 23.98 -0.02 9.87
N LYS A 214 24.47 -0.91 9.01
CA LYS A 214 25.37 -0.60 7.89
C LYS A 214 24.64 -0.48 6.54
N CYS A 215 23.32 -0.61 6.53
CA CYS A 215 22.54 -0.58 5.30
C CYS A 215 22.32 0.86 4.83
N VAL A 216 22.63 1.15 3.57
CA VAL A 216 22.42 2.47 2.97
C VAL A 216 20.95 2.92 2.97
N PHE A 217 20.01 2.00 3.04
CA PHE A 217 18.57 2.28 3.12
C PHE A 217 18.07 2.45 4.56
N SER A 218 18.91 2.21 5.58
CA SER A 218 18.51 2.26 6.98
C SER A 218 17.87 3.59 7.38
N PRO A 219 18.40 4.77 6.99
CA PRO A 219 17.79 6.06 7.35
C PRO A 219 16.36 6.25 6.83
N LYS A 220 15.98 5.48 5.81
CA LYS A 220 14.63 5.48 5.22
C LYS A 220 13.78 4.33 5.71
N CYS A 221 14.37 3.14 5.80
CA CYS A 221 13.69 1.88 6.08
C CYS A 221 13.52 1.61 7.58
N TYR A 222 14.44 2.08 8.43
CA TYR A 222 14.47 1.83 9.88
C TYR A 222 14.35 0.35 10.27
N GLY A 223 14.96 -0.56 9.49
CA GLY A 223 14.93 -1.98 9.78
C GLY A 223 13.72 -2.73 9.20
N GLY A 224 12.83 -2.06 8.48
CA GLY A 224 11.74 -2.70 7.74
C GLY A 224 10.57 -3.16 8.57
N CYS A 225 9.87 -4.18 8.08
CA CYS A 225 8.69 -4.76 8.71
C CYS A 225 9.06 -5.99 9.55
N GLU A 226 8.87 -5.92 10.84
CA GLU A 226 9.14 -7.05 11.76
C GLU A 226 8.32 -8.30 11.38
N SER A 227 7.06 -8.12 10.98
CA SER A 227 6.21 -9.24 10.53
C SER A 227 6.75 -9.92 9.27
N ASN A 228 7.41 -9.19 8.36
CA ASN A 228 8.03 -9.77 7.19
C ASN A 228 9.27 -10.60 7.54
N PHE A 229 10.02 -10.18 8.56
CA PHE A 229 11.19 -10.93 9.02
C PHE A 229 10.86 -12.32 9.55
N LEU A 230 9.71 -12.47 10.15
CA LEU A 230 9.27 -13.75 10.71
C LEU A 230 8.70 -14.69 9.64
N LYS A 231 8.38 -14.20 8.45
CA LYS A 231 7.55 -14.90 7.47
C LYS A 231 8.13 -14.95 6.05
N SER A 232 9.15 -14.16 5.74
CA SER A 232 9.64 -14.00 4.37
C SER A 232 11.13 -14.32 4.24
N ALA A 233 11.50 -14.97 3.14
CA ALA A 233 12.90 -15.13 2.74
C ALA A 233 13.57 -13.78 2.42
N ASP A 234 12.78 -12.75 2.10
CA ASP A 234 13.23 -11.38 1.89
C ASP A 234 12.52 -10.43 2.87
N PRO A 235 13.17 -10.12 3.98
CA PRO A 235 12.62 -9.26 5.00
C PRO A 235 12.66 -7.76 4.64
N CYS A 236 13.35 -7.38 3.58
CA CYS A 236 13.55 -5.99 3.22
C CYS A 236 12.29 -5.33 2.68
N MET A 237 12.16 -4.04 2.93
CA MET A 237 11.07 -3.24 2.38
C MET A 237 11.23 -3.03 0.87
N ALA A 238 10.11 -2.79 0.21
CA ALA A 238 10.07 -2.52 -1.24
C ALA A 238 11.02 -1.39 -1.68
N ASP A 239 11.32 -0.43 -0.79
CA ASP A 239 12.23 0.69 -1.06
C ASP A 239 13.64 0.22 -1.49
N ARG A 240 14.10 -0.93 -1.02
CA ARG A 240 15.37 -1.53 -1.42
C ARG A 240 15.43 -1.84 -2.92
N TYR A 241 14.31 -2.09 -3.55
CA TYR A 241 14.22 -2.43 -4.97
C TYR A 241 13.78 -1.26 -5.83
N ILE A 242 12.79 -0.50 -5.35
CA ILE A 242 12.18 0.58 -6.12
C ILE A 242 13.10 1.79 -6.25
N ILE A 243 13.92 2.08 -5.22
CA ILE A 243 14.86 3.20 -5.27
C ILE A 243 15.94 3.00 -6.34
N PRO A 244 16.68 1.87 -6.36
CA PRO A 244 17.64 1.62 -7.44
C PRO A 244 17.00 1.63 -8.81
N ALA A 245 15.84 0.99 -8.98
CA ALA A 245 15.12 0.97 -10.25
C ALA A 245 14.75 2.39 -10.73
N TYR A 246 14.25 3.23 -9.83
CA TYR A 246 13.92 4.62 -10.12
C TYR A 246 15.16 5.45 -10.50
N MET A 247 16.25 5.30 -9.73
CA MET A 247 17.51 6.00 -10.02
C MET A 247 18.04 5.62 -11.41
N SER A 248 17.97 4.34 -11.79
CA SER A 248 18.35 3.89 -13.11
C SER A 248 17.50 4.57 -14.21
N VAL A 249 16.19 4.66 -14.02
CA VAL A 249 15.30 5.34 -14.99
C VAL A 249 15.62 6.84 -15.13
N ILE A 250 16.06 7.50 -14.05
CA ILE A 250 16.46 8.92 -14.11
C ILE A 250 17.80 9.09 -14.80
N LEU A 251 18.75 8.18 -14.56
CA LEU A 251 20.08 8.26 -15.15
C LEU A 251 20.11 7.89 -16.64
N ASP A 252 19.14 7.13 -17.12
CA ASP A 252 18.99 6.76 -18.53
C ASP A 252 18.29 7.85 -19.38
N LYS A 253 17.82 8.94 -18.77
CA LYS A 253 17.24 10.12 -19.44
C LYS A 253 18.28 11.21 -19.66
#